data_34e9857dbf3133f7ac26fa9fdcf1fde8
#
_entry.id   34e9857dbf3133f7ac26fa9fdcf1fde8
#
_cell.length_a   1.000
_cell.length_b   1.000
_cell.length_c   1.000
_cell.angle_alpha   90.00
_cell.angle_beta   90.00
_cell.angle_gamma   90.00
#
_symmetry.space_group_name_H-M   'P 1'
#
loop_
_entity.id
_entity.type
_entity.pdbx_description
1 polymer ?
#
loop_
_entity_poly.entity_id
_entity_poly.type
_entity_poly.pdbx_seq_one_letter_code
_entity_poly.pdbx_strand_id
1 'polypeptide(L)'
;ADVRAEIDAVTRLTSAHERAVLTVCFAYTSREEVASAVSSLAEAAAARTLCPSELTARSLEEAFRTYDPRTPPVDLLLRTSGEKRLSDFLVWQSAAAVTLFTPVRWPDLSLLRFLGVLLRYQAAKPHLDAALGTGERDEAGAGA
;
A
#
# COMPACT_ATOMS: atom_id res chain seq x y z
N ALA A 1 -11.61 11.13 26.02
CA ALA A 1 -10.98 11.84 24.90
C ALA A 1 -11.60 11.29 23.62
N ASP A 2 -11.93 12.15 22.68
CA ASP A 2 -12.44 11.75 21.38
C ASP A 2 -11.22 11.35 20.51
N VAL A 3 -11.07 10.05 20.24
CA VAL A 3 -9.96 9.49 19.46
C VAL A 3 -9.88 10.16 18.07
N ARG A 4 -11.02 10.51 17.50
CA ARG A 4 -11.10 11.18 16.20
C ARG A 4 -10.45 12.57 16.24
N ALA A 5 -10.72 13.34 17.28
CA ALA A 5 -10.12 14.65 17.47
C ALA A 5 -8.58 14.58 17.64
N GLU A 6 -8.08 13.56 18.32
CA GLU A 6 -6.62 13.33 18.47
C GLU A 6 -5.98 12.94 17.13
N ILE A 7 -6.63 12.06 16.33
CA ILE A 7 -6.16 11.72 14.99
C ILE A 7 -6.08 12.95 14.11
N ASP A 8 -7.14 13.78 14.09
CA ASP A 8 -7.18 15.01 13.32
C ASP A 8 -6.09 16.00 13.76
N ALA A 9 -5.81 16.09 15.06
CA ALA A 9 -4.77 16.97 15.59
C ALA A 9 -3.37 16.50 15.13
N VAL A 10 -3.06 15.20 15.24
CA VAL A 10 -1.78 14.66 14.79
C VAL A 10 -1.63 14.79 13.27
N THR A 11 -2.66 14.52 12.50
CA THR A 11 -2.66 14.66 11.05
C THR A 11 -2.35 16.10 10.63
N ARG A 12 -3.00 17.08 11.26
CA ARG A 12 -2.69 18.51 11.01
C ARG A 12 -1.26 18.89 11.38
N LEU A 13 -0.77 18.39 12.52
CA LEU A 13 0.58 18.69 13.00
C LEU A 13 1.66 18.18 12.03
N THR A 14 1.42 17.02 11.40
CA THR A 14 2.39 16.35 10.52
C THR A 14 2.16 16.63 9.03
N SER A 15 1.09 17.32 8.64
CA SER A 15 0.71 17.52 7.23
C SER A 15 1.76 18.27 6.39
N ALA A 16 2.60 19.10 7.02
CA ALA A 16 3.69 19.82 6.36
C ALA A 16 5.01 19.02 6.27
N HIS A 17 5.06 17.79 6.81
CA HIS A 17 6.24 16.96 6.76
C HIS A 17 6.29 16.16 5.45
N GLU A 18 7.44 16.22 4.75
CA GLU A 18 7.59 15.62 3.41
C GLU A 18 8.56 14.42 3.38
N ARG A 19 9.22 14.09 4.50
CA ARG A 19 10.27 13.06 4.53
C ARG A 19 9.74 11.63 4.52
N ALA A 20 8.55 11.40 5.07
CA ALA A 20 7.90 10.10 5.13
C ALA A 20 6.40 10.27 5.34
N VAL A 21 5.63 9.31 4.86
CA VAL A 21 4.18 9.20 5.11
C VAL A 21 3.93 7.97 5.97
N LEU A 22 3.18 8.12 7.06
CA LEU A 22 2.69 7.01 7.87
C LEU A 22 1.16 6.92 7.73
N THR A 23 0.70 5.85 7.14
CA THR A 23 -0.73 5.53 7.05
C THR A 23 -1.10 4.47 8.09
N VAL A 24 -2.03 4.80 8.98
CA VAL A 24 -2.55 3.86 9.99
C VAL A 24 -3.92 3.36 9.54
N CYS A 25 -4.00 2.08 9.20
CA CYS A 25 -5.24 1.42 8.79
C CYS A 25 -6.04 0.97 10.02
N PHE A 26 -7.08 1.72 10.38
CA PHE A 26 -7.97 1.43 11.50
C PHE A 26 -9.29 0.83 11.00
N ALA A 27 -9.68 -0.34 11.51
CA ALA A 27 -10.87 -1.08 11.06
C ALA A 27 -10.91 -1.27 9.52
N TYR A 28 -9.77 -1.57 8.92
CA TYR A 28 -9.57 -1.67 7.49
C TYR A 28 -9.74 -3.12 7.00
N THR A 29 -10.40 -3.29 5.86
CA THR A 29 -10.37 -4.50 5.05
C THR A 29 -10.25 -4.14 3.57
N SER A 30 -9.49 -4.94 2.80
CA SER A 30 -9.33 -4.73 1.35
C SER A 30 -10.64 -4.84 0.60
N ARG A 31 -11.50 -5.78 0.97
CA ARG A 31 -12.81 -5.97 0.30
C ARG A 31 -13.71 -4.75 0.46
N GLU A 32 -13.72 -4.16 1.64
CA GLU A 32 -14.53 -2.97 1.89
C GLU A 32 -13.96 -1.75 1.16
N GLU A 33 -12.62 -1.62 1.10
CA GLU A 33 -11.97 -0.56 0.34
C GLU A 33 -12.28 -0.65 -1.16
N VAL A 34 -12.13 -1.83 -1.75
CA VAL A 34 -12.44 -2.06 -3.17
C VAL A 34 -13.93 -1.79 -3.46
N ALA A 35 -14.84 -2.29 -2.61
CA ALA A 35 -16.26 -2.06 -2.78
C ALA A 35 -16.62 -0.57 -2.70
N SER A 36 -16.01 0.17 -1.76
CA SER A 36 -16.18 1.62 -1.62
C SER A 36 -15.66 2.38 -2.85
N ALA A 37 -14.47 2.02 -3.35
CA ALA A 37 -13.88 2.63 -4.53
C ALA A 37 -14.74 2.40 -5.79
N VAL A 38 -15.22 1.16 -6.00
CA VAL A 38 -16.13 0.82 -7.10
C VAL A 38 -17.42 1.63 -7.00
N SER A 39 -18.01 1.76 -5.81
CA SER A 39 -19.21 2.56 -5.61
C SER A 39 -18.98 4.04 -5.95
N SER A 40 -17.85 4.62 -5.50
CA SER A 40 -17.51 6.01 -5.81
C SER A 40 -17.31 6.24 -7.32
N LEU A 41 -16.66 5.31 -8.02
CA LEU A 41 -16.48 5.39 -9.47
C LEU A 41 -17.80 5.23 -10.23
N ALA A 42 -18.69 4.34 -9.76
CA ALA A 42 -20.03 4.17 -10.35
C ALA A 42 -20.88 5.42 -10.16
N GLU A 43 -20.82 6.06 -9.00
CA GLU A 43 -21.50 7.34 -8.75
C GLU A 43 -20.97 8.46 -9.66
N ALA A 44 -19.64 8.56 -9.84
CA ALA A 44 -19.02 9.52 -10.74
C ALA A 44 -19.43 9.29 -12.20
N ALA A 45 -19.53 8.04 -12.63
CA ALA A 45 -20.02 7.68 -13.97
C ALA A 45 -21.51 8.03 -14.14
N ALA A 46 -22.34 7.75 -13.15
CA ALA A 46 -23.76 8.11 -13.16
C ALA A 46 -23.97 9.63 -13.20
N ALA A 47 -23.14 10.39 -12.49
CA ALA A 47 -23.11 11.85 -12.52
C ALA A 47 -22.49 12.43 -13.80
N ARG A 48 -22.02 11.59 -14.74
CA ARG A 48 -21.31 11.96 -15.98
C ARG A 48 -20.05 12.80 -15.74
N THR A 49 -19.43 12.68 -14.58
CA THR A 49 -18.13 13.31 -14.28
C THR A 49 -16.96 12.41 -14.66
N LEU A 50 -17.23 11.11 -14.92
CA LEU A 50 -16.27 10.12 -15.40
C LEU A 50 -16.89 9.33 -16.54
N CYS A 51 -16.14 9.18 -17.66
CA CYS A 51 -16.56 8.33 -18.76
C CYS A 51 -16.28 6.84 -18.42
N PRO A 52 -17.25 5.92 -18.57
CA PRO A 52 -17.02 4.48 -18.31
C PRO A 52 -15.86 3.88 -19.10
N SER A 53 -15.54 4.41 -20.30
CA SER A 53 -14.41 3.97 -21.11
C SER A 53 -13.04 4.36 -20.55
N GLU A 54 -12.99 5.28 -19.58
CA GLU A 54 -11.78 5.73 -18.88
C GLU A 54 -11.51 4.94 -17.59
N LEU A 55 -12.41 4.01 -17.24
CA LEU A 55 -12.22 3.15 -16.06
C LEU A 55 -11.09 2.15 -16.33
N THR A 56 -10.06 2.24 -15.52
CA THR A 56 -8.87 1.39 -15.56
C THR A 56 -8.55 0.85 -14.16
N ALA A 57 -7.63 -0.12 -14.06
CA ALA A 57 -7.11 -0.53 -12.77
C ALA A 57 -6.51 0.65 -11.99
N ARG A 58 -5.86 1.58 -12.69
CA ARG A 58 -5.29 2.79 -12.08
C ARG A 58 -6.37 3.71 -11.52
N SER A 59 -7.47 3.94 -12.24
CA SER A 59 -8.59 4.73 -11.73
C SER A 59 -9.18 4.14 -10.44
N LEU A 60 -9.22 2.79 -10.36
CA LEU A 60 -9.64 2.09 -9.16
C LEU A 60 -8.67 2.29 -8.00
N GLU A 61 -7.35 2.19 -8.25
CA GLU A 61 -6.31 2.42 -7.25
C GLU A 61 -6.34 3.85 -6.71
N GLU A 62 -6.53 4.83 -7.58
CA GLU A 62 -6.65 6.25 -7.21
C GLU A 62 -7.90 6.54 -6.36
N ALA A 63 -8.92 5.69 -6.44
CA ALA A 63 -10.11 5.77 -5.60
C ALA A 63 -9.97 5.06 -4.24
N PHE A 64 -8.85 4.37 -3.97
CA PHE A 64 -8.61 3.73 -2.69
C PHE A 64 -8.35 4.77 -1.59
N ARG A 65 -8.83 4.50 -0.38
CA ARG A 65 -8.56 5.34 0.81
C ARG A 65 -7.09 5.29 1.23
N THR A 66 -6.40 4.23 0.87
CA THR A 66 -4.96 4.05 1.12
C THR A 66 -4.10 4.71 0.05
N TYR A 67 -4.69 5.21 -1.04
CA TYR A 67 -3.95 5.88 -2.09
C TYR A 67 -3.41 7.24 -1.63
N ASP A 68 -2.13 7.47 -1.83
CA ASP A 68 -1.49 8.78 -1.70
C ASP A 68 -0.51 8.94 -2.88
N PRO A 69 -0.70 9.94 -3.76
CA PRO A 69 0.17 10.12 -4.93
C PRO A 69 1.65 10.39 -4.60
N ARG A 70 1.95 10.68 -3.33
CA ARG A 70 3.33 10.89 -2.84
C ARG A 70 4.01 9.58 -2.42
N THR A 71 3.27 8.49 -2.33
CA THR A 71 3.81 7.20 -1.91
C THR A 71 3.96 6.26 -3.11
N PRO A 72 5.09 5.54 -3.21
CA PRO A 72 5.26 4.50 -4.22
C PRO A 72 4.31 3.32 -3.94
N PRO A 73 4.12 2.42 -4.92
CA PRO A 73 3.46 1.14 -4.69
C PRO A 73 4.11 0.35 -3.55
N VAL A 74 3.35 -0.59 -2.98
CA VAL A 74 3.85 -1.43 -1.88
C VAL A 74 4.94 -2.38 -2.39
N ASP A 75 6.16 -2.21 -1.93
CA ASP A 75 7.29 -3.07 -2.27
C ASP A 75 7.45 -4.26 -1.31
N LEU A 76 7.16 -4.04 -0.04
CA LEU A 76 7.33 -5.04 1.01
C LEU A 76 6.10 -5.08 1.91
N LEU A 77 5.50 -6.26 2.02
CA LEU A 77 4.51 -6.58 3.04
C LEU A 77 5.17 -7.46 4.12
N LEU A 78 5.34 -6.93 5.33
CA LEU A 78 5.84 -7.68 6.48
C LEU A 78 4.70 -7.98 7.45
N ARG A 79 4.40 -9.27 7.65
CA ARG A 79 3.48 -9.70 8.70
C ARG A 79 4.23 -10.35 9.86
N THR A 80 4.03 -9.81 11.04
CA THR A 80 4.59 -10.29 12.31
C THR A 80 3.69 -11.33 12.99
N SER A 81 4.11 -11.85 14.16
CA SER A 81 3.33 -12.73 15.05
C SER A 81 3.11 -14.16 14.53
N GLY A 82 3.86 -14.60 13.51
CA GLY A 82 3.85 -16.00 13.05
C GLY A 82 2.69 -16.38 12.13
N GLU A 83 1.76 -15.47 11.86
CA GLU A 83 0.63 -15.72 10.97
C GLU A 83 1.06 -15.61 9.49
N LYS A 84 0.68 -16.61 8.69
CA LYS A 84 1.05 -16.73 7.26
C LYS A 84 -0.17 -16.51 6.34
N ARG A 85 -0.98 -15.51 6.64
CA ARG A 85 -2.15 -15.11 5.87
C ARG A 85 -2.28 -13.59 5.84
N LEU A 86 -2.91 -13.02 4.84
CA LEU A 86 -3.07 -11.55 4.71
C LEU A 86 -4.24 -11.03 5.57
N SER A 87 -5.21 -11.85 5.88
CA SER A 87 -6.42 -11.47 6.64
C SER A 87 -7.11 -10.24 6.07
N ASP A 88 -7.24 -10.21 4.74
CA ASP A 88 -7.89 -9.11 4.02
C ASP A 88 -7.20 -7.74 4.19
N PHE A 89 -5.86 -7.75 4.41
CA PHE A 89 -5.07 -6.52 4.56
C PHE A 89 -4.25 -6.25 3.30
N LEU A 90 -4.48 -5.09 2.65
CA LEU A 90 -3.78 -4.59 1.46
C LEU A 90 -3.63 -5.65 0.35
N VAL A 91 -4.68 -6.47 0.11
CA VAL A 91 -4.61 -7.61 -0.83
C VAL A 91 -4.34 -7.13 -2.26
N TRP A 92 -4.97 -6.06 -2.69
CA TRP A 92 -4.75 -5.45 -4.01
C TRP A 92 -3.35 -4.83 -4.08
N GLN A 93 -3.02 -3.95 -3.15
CA GLN A 93 -1.79 -3.17 -3.14
C GLN A 93 -0.54 -4.04 -2.98
N SER A 94 -0.65 -5.20 -2.34
CA SER A 94 0.47 -6.13 -2.13
C SER A 94 0.60 -7.21 -3.20
N ALA A 95 -0.21 -7.19 -4.26
CA ALA A 95 -0.20 -8.22 -5.29
C ALA A 95 1.17 -8.36 -5.98
N ALA A 96 1.92 -7.26 -6.12
CA ALA A 96 3.26 -7.21 -6.69
C ALA A 96 4.35 -6.94 -5.62
N ALA A 97 4.05 -7.14 -4.34
CA ALA A 97 4.98 -6.89 -3.24
C ALA A 97 5.70 -8.17 -2.78
N VAL A 98 6.93 -8.03 -2.30
CA VAL A 98 7.59 -9.10 -1.56
C VAL A 98 6.88 -9.29 -0.24
N THR A 99 6.25 -10.45 -0.04
CA THR A 99 5.54 -10.77 1.20
C THR A 99 6.41 -11.62 2.12
N LEU A 100 6.71 -11.11 3.31
CA LEU A 100 7.52 -11.80 4.32
C LEU A 100 6.72 -12.00 5.60
N PHE A 101 6.88 -13.18 6.19
CA PHE A 101 6.28 -13.54 7.48
C PHE A 101 7.36 -13.77 8.52
N THR A 102 7.15 -13.26 9.75
CA THR A 102 8.06 -13.48 10.87
C THR A 102 7.29 -13.90 12.13
N PRO A 103 7.80 -14.84 12.93
CA PRO A 103 7.18 -15.20 14.20
C PRO A 103 7.35 -14.13 15.29
N VAL A 104 8.22 -13.14 15.04
CA VAL A 104 8.45 -12.04 15.98
C VAL A 104 7.18 -11.20 16.13
N ARG A 105 6.78 -10.89 17.35
CA ARG A 105 5.66 -10.00 17.61
C ARG A 105 6.06 -8.55 17.34
N TRP A 106 5.11 -7.72 16.96
CA TRP A 106 5.38 -6.32 16.65
C TRP A 106 6.19 -5.56 17.71
N PRO A 107 5.86 -5.66 19.03
CA PRO A 107 6.65 -4.97 20.06
C PRO A 107 8.09 -5.49 20.22
N ASP A 108 8.35 -6.72 19.78
CA ASP A 108 9.65 -7.39 19.90
C ASP A 108 10.50 -7.22 18.61
N LEU A 109 10.01 -6.48 17.61
CA LEU A 109 10.71 -6.24 16.36
C LEU A 109 11.84 -5.21 16.56
N SER A 110 13.03 -5.72 16.89
CA SER A 110 14.22 -4.88 17.02
C SER A 110 14.77 -4.43 15.68
N LEU A 111 15.61 -3.38 15.67
CA LEU A 111 16.28 -2.89 14.47
C LEU A 111 17.08 -3.99 13.75
N LEU A 112 17.82 -4.82 14.47
CA LEU A 112 18.60 -5.92 13.87
C LEU A 112 17.70 -6.95 13.17
N ARG A 113 16.55 -7.27 13.77
CA ARG A 113 15.57 -8.16 13.14
C ARG A 113 14.95 -7.54 11.90
N PHE A 114 14.66 -6.25 11.96
CA PHE A 114 14.15 -5.51 10.80
C PHE A 114 15.18 -5.43 9.68
N LEU A 115 16.45 -5.18 9.98
CA LEU A 115 17.54 -5.25 8.98
C LEU A 115 17.64 -6.64 8.32
N GLY A 116 17.45 -7.72 9.10
CA GLY A 116 17.36 -9.07 8.54
C GLY A 116 16.16 -9.26 7.58
N VAL A 117 15.04 -8.59 7.84
CA VAL A 117 13.90 -8.55 6.89
C VAL A 117 14.26 -7.82 5.62
N LEU A 118 14.93 -6.66 5.72
CA LEU A 118 15.37 -5.87 4.55
C LEU A 118 16.37 -6.64 3.68
N LEU A 119 17.31 -7.38 4.27
CA LEU A 119 18.23 -8.23 3.49
C LEU A 119 17.49 -9.32 2.72
N ARG A 120 16.48 -9.94 3.33
CA ARG A 120 15.62 -10.92 2.64
C ARG A 120 14.80 -10.29 1.53
N TYR A 121 14.28 -9.09 1.74
CA TYR A 121 13.59 -8.31 0.71
C TYR A 121 14.53 -8.03 -0.46
N GLN A 122 15.72 -7.51 -0.21
CA GLN A 122 16.72 -7.23 -1.25
C GLN A 122 17.12 -8.47 -2.08
N ALA A 123 17.17 -9.62 -1.43
CA ALA A 123 17.44 -10.89 -2.14
C ALA A 123 16.24 -11.38 -2.97
N ALA A 124 15.01 -11.12 -2.53
CA ALA A 124 13.80 -11.58 -3.21
C ALA A 124 13.31 -10.64 -4.32
N LYS A 125 13.50 -9.33 -4.16
CA LYS A 125 12.97 -8.30 -5.07
C LYS A 125 13.39 -8.50 -6.53
N PRO A 126 14.67 -8.75 -6.88
CA PRO A 126 15.06 -8.96 -8.27
C PRO A 126 14.37 -10.16 -8.93
N HIS A 127 14.14 -11.24 -8.17
CA HIS A 127 13.43 -12.41 -8.69
C HIS A 127 11.95 -12.12 -8.95
N LEU A 128 11.33 -11.33 -8.08
CA LEU A 128 9.95 -10.87 -8.26
C LEU A 128 9.82 -9.97 -9.48
N ASP A 129 10.71 -9.00 -9.63
CA ASP A 129 10.70 -8.05 -10.75
C ASP A 129 10.90 -8.76 -12.09
N ALA A 130 11.80 -9.73 -12.15
CA ALA A 130 11.99 -10.56 -13.32
C ALA A 130 10.72 -11.40 -13.65
N ALA A 131 10.06 -11.94 -12.63
CA ALA A 131 8.84 -12.72 -12.80
C ALA A 131 7.64 -11.88 -13.28
N LEU A 132 7.57 -10.61 -12.87
CA LEU A 132 6.52 -9.66 -13.26
C LEU A 132 6.83 -8.91 -14.57
N GLY A 133 8.03 -9.10 -15.16
CA GLY A 133 8.47 -8.37 -16.35
C GLY A 133 8.65 -6.87 -16.12
N THR A 134 8.87 -6.44 -14.88
CA THR A 134 9.04 -5.03 -14.50
C THR A 134 10.50 -4.57 -14.54
N GLY A 135 11.46 -5.50 -14.53
CA GLY A 135 12.90 -5.20 -14.50
C GLY A 135 13.47 -4.51 -15.75
N GLU A 136 12.77 -4.52 -16.87
CA GLU A 136 13.25 -3.90 -18.13
C GLU A 136 12.70 -2.49 -18.38
N ARG A 137 11.74 -2.01 -17.59
CA ARG A 137 11.08 -0.71 -17.84
C ARG A 137 11.79 0.48 -17.24
N ASP A 138 12.56 0.29 -16.18
CA ASP A 138 13.24 1.39 -15.49
C ASP A 138 14.53 1.83 -16.20
N GLU A 139 15.16 0.96 -17.00
CA GLU A 139 16.36 1.33 -17.78
C GLU A 139 16.04 2.09 -19.08
N ALA A 140 14.85 1.93 -19.64
CA ALA A 140 14.45 2.61 -20.89
C ALA A 140 13.97 4.06 -20.66
N GLY A 141 13.67 4.45 -19.43
CA GLY A 141 13.18 5.80 -19.08
C GLY A 141 14.28 6.80 -18.68
N ALA A 142 15.52 6.36 -18.49
CA ALA A 142 16.62 7.22 -18.02
C ALA A 142 17.51 7.77 -19.15
N GLY A 143 17.15 7.55 -20.41
CA GLY A 143 17.96 7.87 -21.59
C GLY A 143 17.29 8.77 -22.64
N ALA A 144 16.32 9.62 -22.23
CA ALA A 144 15.71 10.59 -23.14
C ALA A 144 15.70 11.99 -22.56
#